data_d9accf2d5e373480c9dd839e7c8e9b15
#
_entry.id   d9accf2d5e373480c9dd839e7c8e9b15
#
_cell.length_a   1.000
_cell.length_b   1.000
_cell.length_c   1.000
_cell.angle_alpha   90.00
_cell.angle_beta   90.00
_cell.angle_gamma   90.00
#
_symmetry.space_group_name_H-M   'P 1'
#
loop_
_entity.id
_entity.type
_entity.pdbx_description
1 polymer ?
#
loop_
_entity_poly.entity_id
_entity_poly.type
_entity_poly.pdbx_seq_one_letter_code
_entity_poly.pdbx_strand_id
1 'polypeptide(L)'
;MIDELSDIKDVVSNIYDKLYEEKKQISMNFIMTKSNERFPINPSILLKNGGFLGLHNLSVYNSVYNITDKNNKFNIADEKTELEKCKKKDKKNCKERKNSITVYLSEEIIIEPGAYEFENLKETIKQKTDGKVIISVNTKNMKVNMHNGRPVDFDVQDSIADVFGLERKIYEKGDHKSKNIIQITPFETVNLHCNCIEGYLQNGKPTDILYTFRLNVPVGYKINETPQHVMYKKVLDERIDYMDFCVKDENGNEIDFNGEKLCFTLELKN
;
A
#
# COMPACT_ATOMS: atom_id res chain seq x y z
N MET A 1 -20.11 26.02 -56.88
CA MET A 1 -20.55 25.94 -55.45
C MET A 1 -20.41 24.54 -54.85
N ILE A 2 -20.78 23.46 -55.56
CA ILE A 2 -20.58 22.09 -55.05
C ILE A 2 -19.11 21.65 -55.13
N ASP A 3 -18.42 22.03 -56.21
CA ASP A 3 -16.98 21.72 -56.41
C ASP A 3 -16.08 22.49 -55.42
N GLU A 4 -16.39 23.72 -55.09
CA GLU A 4 -15.62 24.53 -54.12
C GLU A 4 -15.74 23.99 -52.68
N LEU A 5 -16.86 23.37 -52.31
CA LEU A 5 -17.05 22.71 -51.00
C LEU A 5 -16.26 21.40 -50.91
N SER A 6 -16.07 20.69 -52.03
CA SER A 6 -15.21 19.51 -52.11
C SER A 6 -13.75 19.88 -51.90
N ASP A 7 -13.28 20.92 -52.59
CA ASP A 7 -11.90 21.41 -52.51
C ASP A 7 -11.56 21.92 -51.11
N ILE A 8 -12.51 22.60 -50.43
CA ILE A 8 -12.32 23.05 -49.05
C ILE A 8 -12.23 21.84 -48.07
N LYS A 9 -13.05 20.80 -48.27
CA LYS A 9 -12.96 19.59 -47.49
C LYS A 9 -11.63 18.88 -47.65
N ASP A 10 -11.14 18.78 -48.86
CA ASP A 10 -9.86 18.15 -49.16
C ASP A 10 -8.68 18.96 -48.62
N VAL A 11 -8.74 20.32 -48.70
CA VAL A 11 -7.74 21.18 -48.07
C VAL A 11 -7.77 21.09 -46.56
N VAL A 12 -8.95 21.07 -45.91
CA VAL A 12 -9.10 20.91 -44.46
C VAL A 12 -8.62 19.53 -44.03
N SER A 13 -8.94 18.46 -44.79
CA SER A 13 -8.44 17.12 -44.53
C SER A 13 -6.91 17.05 -44.66
N ASN A 14 -6.35 17.64 -45.68
CA ASN A 14 -4.89 17.70 -45.88
C ASN A 14 -4.17 18.53 -44.81
N ILE A 15 -4.76 19.64 -44.37
CA ILE A 15 -4.22 20.42 -43.23
C ILE A 15 -4.31 19.62 -41.92
N TYR A 16 -5.42 18.94 -41.72
CA TYR A 16 -5.62 18.06 -40.57
C TYR A 16 -4.60 16.90 -40.57
N ASP A 17 -4.45 16.24 -41.72
CA ASP A 17 -3.50 15.14 -41.91
C ASP A 17 -2.05 15.62 -41.70
N LYS A 18 -1.65 16.79 -42.25
CA LYS A 18 -0.33 17.37 -41.98
C LYS A 18 -0.11 17.76 -40.52
N LEU A 19 -1.08 18.38 -39.88
CA LEU A 19 -1.01 18.70 -38.42
C LEU A 19 -0.90 17.46 -37.54
N TYR A 20 -1.52 16.35 -37.97
CA TYR A 20 -1.42 15.07 -37.25
C TYR A 20 -0.17 14.28 -37.65
N GLU A 21 0.30 14.34 -38.87
CA GLU A 21 1.56 13.70 -39.29
C GLU A 21 2.81 14.36 -38.67
N GLU A 22 2.75 15.68 -38.38
CA GLU A 22 3.85 16.39 -37.72
C GLU A 22 3.94 16.12 -36.22
N LYS A 23 2.88 15.67 -35.55
CA LYS A 23 2.91 15.31 -34.14
C LYS A 23 3.27 13.84 -33.95
N LYS A 24 4.55 13.50 -34.13
CA LYS A 24 5.09 12.18 -33.82
C LYS A 24 5.02 11.84 -32.30
N GLN A 25 4.68 12.83 -31.47
CA GLN A 25 4.71 12.69 -30.01
C GLN A 25 3.69 13.61 -29.35
N ILE A 26 2.86 13.06 -28.46
CA ILE A 26 1.84 13.78 -27.70
C ILE A 26 2.16 13.61 -26.22
N SER A 27 2.30 14.72 -25.50
CA SER A 27 2.42 14.70 -24.02
C SER A 27 1.07 14.97 -23.38
N MET A 28 0.71 14.15 -22.40
CA MET A 28 -0.56 14.22 -21.67
C MET A 28 -0.30 14.24 -20.17
N ASN A 29 -0.93 15.17 -19.46
CA ASN A 29 -0.82 15.30 -18.02
C ASN A 29 -2.10 14.80 -17.35
N PHE A 30 -1.96 13.98 -16.31
CA PHE A 30 -3.06 13.43 -15.54
C PHE A 30 -2.87 13.74 -14.05
N ILE A 31 -3.97 13.97 -13.35
CA ILE A 31 -4.01 14.19 -11.91
C ILE A 31 -5.10 13.28 -11.35
N MET A 32 -4.69 12.16 -10.77
CA MET A 32 -5.60 11.26 -10.07
C MET A 32 -5.80 11.72 -8.64
N THR A 33 -7.03 11.62 -8.16
CA THR A 33 -7.45 11.90 -6.79
C THR A 33 -7.96 10.67 -6.06
N LYS A 34 -8.07 9.56 -6.79
CA LYS A 34 -8.51 8.24 -6.30
C LYS A 34 -7.58 7.16 -6.83
N SER A 35 -7.62 5.99 -6.20
CA SER A 35 -6.86 4.82 -6.66
C SER A 35 -7.27 4.31 -8.05
N ASN A 36 -8.50 4.62 -8.48
CA ASN A 36 -9.05 4.22 -9.77
C ASN A 36 -9.84 5.40 -10.35
N GLU A 37 -9.46 5.85 -11.56
CA GLU A 37 -10.06 7.04 -12.16
C GLU A 37 -10.05 6.98 -13.69
N ARG A 38 -11.18 7.43 -14.30
CA ARG A 38 -11.35 7.51 -15.76
C ARG A 38 -11.19 8.93 -16.23
N PHE A 39 -10.39 9.10 -17.27
CA PHE A 39 -10.12 10.38 -17.94
C PHE A 39 -10.63 10.34 -19.37
N PRO A 40 -11.66 11.13 -19.73
CA PRO A 40 -12.08 11.30 -21.10
C PRO A 40 -11.00 12.04 -21.90
N ILE A 41 -10.75 11.60 -23.12
CA ILE A 41 -9.81 12.22 -24.06
C ILE A 41 -10.62 12.97 -25.11
N ASN A 42 -10.50 14.30 -25.12
CA ASN A 42 -11.24 15.16 -26.03
C ASN A 42 -10.33 16.22 -26.65
N PRO A 43 -10.15 16.24 -28.00
CA PRO A 43 -10.71 15.27 -28.95
C PRO A 43 -10.07 13.88 -28.81
N SER A 44 -10.80 12.84 -29.29
CA SER A 44 -10.27 11.46 -29.33
C SER A 44 -8.96 11.41 -30.13
N ILE A 45 -8.02 10.58 -29.68
CA ILE A 45 -6.75 10.36 -30.37
C ILE A 45 -6.93 9.19 -31.34
N LEU A 46 -6.58 9.41 -32.61
CA LEU A 46 -6.57 8.38 -33.65
C LEU A 46 -5.15 7.94 -33.95
N LEU A 47 -4.90 6.64 -33.94
CA LEU A 47 -3.62 5.99 -34.15
C LEU A 47 -3.67 5.19 -35.45
N LYS A 48 -3.33 5.80 -36.59
CA LYS A 48 -3.45 5.14 -37.90
C LYS A 48 -2.58 3.88 -38.05
N ASN A 49 -1.45 3.82 -37.36
CA ASN A 49 -0.47 2.73 -37.48
C ASN A 49 -0.16 2.08 -36.13
N GLY A 50 -1.06 2.22 -35.15
CA GLY A 50 -0.80 1.88 -33.76
C GLY A 50 -0.01 2.97 -33.04
N GLY A 51 0.24 2.78 -31.75
CA GLY A 51 0.97 3.76 -30.93
C GLY A 51 1.66 3.11 -29.75
N PHE A 52 2.53 3.89 -29.13
CA PHE A 52 3.26 3.47 -27.95
C PHE A 52 3.12 4.52 -26.85
N LEU A 53 2.69 4.08 -25.68
CA LEU A 53 2.49 4.92 -24.50
C LEU A 53 3.58 4.65 -23.46
N GLY A 54 4.15 5.72 -22.90
CA GLY A 54 5.17 5.61 -21.85
C GLY A 54 5.04 6.67 -20.78
N LEU A 55 5.49 6.38 -19.57
CA LEU A 55 5.56 7.34 -18.48
C LEU A 55 6.78 8.23 -18.62
N HIS A 56 6.57 9.56 -18.64
CA HIS A 56 7.62 10.56 -18.65
C HIS A 56 8.04 10.99 -17.25
N ASN A 57 7.07 11.30 -16.40
CA ASN A 57 7.30 11.59 -14.98
C ASN A 57 6.07 11.24 -14.14
N LEU A 58 6.28 11.09 -12.84
CA LEU A 58 5.23 10.83 -11.85
C LEU A 58 5.62 11.49 -10.53
N SER A 59 4.64 12.02 -9.82
CA SER A 59 4.86 12.50 -8.46
C SER A 59 3.64 12.29 -7.58
N VAL A 60 3.89 11.89 -6.31
CA VAL A 60 2.87 11.67 -5.28
C VAL A 60 3.50 11.82 -3.91
N TYR A 61 2.74 12.20 -2.89
CA TYR A 61 3.22 12.13 -1.51
C TYR A 61 3.13 10.71 -0.97
N ASN A 62 4.15 10.27 -0.22
CA ASN A 62 4.09 9.02 0.54
C ASN A 62 3.19 9.24 1.77
N SER A 63 1.91 9.02 1.60
CA SER A 63 0.86 9.21 2.62
C SER A 63 0.14 7.91 2.95
N VAL A 64 0.62 6.79 2.42
CA VAL A 64 -0.01 5.48 2.58
C VAL A 64 0.05 5.02 4.03
N TYR A 65 -1.09 4.60 4.57
CA TYR A 65 -1.15 4.05 5.91
C TYR A 65 -0.51 2.65 5.96
N ASN A 66 0.44 2.48 6.86
CA ASN A 66 1.03 1.19 7.15
C ASN A 66 0.38 0.51 8.38
N ILE A 67 -0.29 1.29 9.22
CA ILE A 67 -1.17 0.80 10.26
C ILE A 67 -2.61 1.10 9.86
N THR A 68 -3.43 0.07 9.78
CA THR A 68 -4.84 0.12 9.37
C THR A 68 -5.68 -0.63 10.39
N ASP A 69 -7.00 -0.58 10.28
CA ASP A 69 -7.91 -1.35 11.15
C ASP A 69 -7.69 -2.88 11.06
N LYS A 70 -6.93 -3.35 10.04
CA LYS A 70 -6.64 -4.78 9.83
C LYS A 70 -5.34 -5.26 10.47
N ASN A 71 -4.52 -4.36 11.05
CA ASN A 71 -3.22 -4.70 11.62
C ASN A 71 -2.81 -3.78 12.78
N ASN A 72 -3.73 -3.37 13.63
CA ASN A 72 -3.50 -2.33 14.63
C ASN A 72 -3.74 -2.76 16.09
N LYS A 73 -3.93 -4.07 16.36
CA LYS A 73 -4.36 -4.55 17.68
C LYS A 73 -3.39 -5.52 18.33
N PHE A 74 -3.39 -5.53 19.64
CA PHE A 74 -2.85 -6.59 20.50
C PHE A 74 -3.44 -6.46 21.91
N ASN A 75 -3.33 -7.51 22.73
CA ASN A 75 -3.80 -7.49 24.11
C ASN A 75 -2.64 -7.54 25.11
N ILE A 76 -2.80 -6.87 26.23
CA ILE A 76 -1.94 -7.04 27.42
C ILE A 76 -2.76 -7.78 28.47
N ALA A 77 -2.21 -8.87 29.00
CA ALA A 77 -2.87 -9.67 30.02
C ALA A 77 -2.37 -9.31 31.41
N ASP A 78 -3.31 -9.17 32.34
CA ASP A 78 -3.03 -9.12 33.78
C ASP A 78 -3.18 -10.51 34.39
N GLU A 79 -2.14 -11.01 35.08
CA GLU A 79 -2.25 -12.20 35.90
C GLU A 79 -3.05 -11.87 37.16
N LYS A 80 -4.29 -12.36 37.27
CA LYS A 80 -5.00 -12.43 38.53
C LYS A 80 -4.97 -13.88 39.03
N THR A 81 -4.25 -14.10 40.11
CA THR A 81 -4.31 -15.37 40.80
C THR A 81 -5.56 -15.37 41.69
N GLU A 82 -6.64 -15.99 41.22
CA GLU A 82 -7.77 -16.28 42.09
C GLU A 82 -7.48 -17.53 42.92
N LEU A 83 -7.30 -17.33 44.21
CA LEU A 83 -7.30 -18.43 45.19
C LEU A 83 -8.72 -18.96 45.27
N GLU A 84 -8.98 -20.18 44.78
CA GLU A 84 -10.23 -20.88 45.10
C GLU A 84 -10.40 -20.99 46.59
N LYS A 85 -11.34 -20.21 47.15
CA LYS A 85 -11.80 -20.40 48.52
C LYS A 85 -12.52 -21.74 48.57
N CYS A 86 -11.88 -22.75 49.17
CA CYS A 86 -12.52 -24.01 49.53
C CYS A 86 -13.84 -23.72 50.27
N LYS A 87 -14.96 -24.07 49.65
CA LYS A 87 -16.27 -24.04 50.32
C LYS A 87 -16.20 -24.96 51.50
N LYS A 88 -16.35 -24.39 52.71
CA LYS A 88 -16.34 -25.06 54.01
C LYS A 88 -17.41 -26.14 54.06
N LYS A 89 -17.10 -27.38 53.65
CA LYS A 89 -17.96 -28.51 54.04
C LYS A 89 -17.25 -29.86 54.29
N ASP A 90 -15.91 -29.99 54.15
CA ASP A 90 -15.23 -31.23 54.55
C ASP A 90 -13.84 -30.95 55.15
N LYS A 91 -13.86 -30.82 56.50
CA LYS A 91 -12.67 -30.51 57.35
C LYS A 91 -11.72 -31.67 57.62
N LYS A 92 -11.84 -32.85 56.99
CA LYS A 92 -11.01 -34.00 57.39
C LYS A 92 -10.02 -34.55 56.35
N ASN A 93 -10.02 -34.07 55.04
CA ASN A 93 -9.09 -34.57 54.03
C ASN A 93 -8.64 -33.52 53.03
N CYS A 94 -8.56 -32.29 53.43
CA CYS A 94 -8.04 -31.24 52.55
C CYS A 94 -6.50 -31.20 52.66
N LYS A 95 -5.79 -32.06 51.92
CA LYS A 95 -4.42 -31.76 51.51
C LYS A 95 -4.51 -30.56 50.56
N GLU A 96 -3.93 -29.43 50.96
CA GLU A 96 -3.86 -28.20 50.16
C GLU A 96 -3.29 -28.49 48.80
N ARG A 97 -4.13 -28.79 47.81
CA ARG A 97 -3.84 -28.59 46.43
C ARG A 97 -4.12 -27.11 46.14
N LYS A 98 -3.10 -26.30 46.07
CA LYS A 98 -3.16 -24.96 45.53
C LYS A 98 -3.45 -25.08 44.02
N ASN A 99 -4.71 -25.25 43.65
CA ASN A 99 -5.15 -25.02 42.28
C ASN A 99 -5.36 -23.52 42.16
N SER A 100 -4.31 -22.79 41.83
CA SER A 100 -4.43 -21.42 41.37
C SER A 100 -4.90 -21.46 39.92
N ILE A 101 -6.13 -21.02 39.64
CA ILE A 101 -6.59 -20.74 38.29
C ILE A 101 -6.06 -19.35 37.97
N THR A 102 -5.14 -19.27 37.01
CA THR A 102 -4.68 -17.99 36.48
C THR A 102 -5.73 -17.52 35.49
N VAL A 103 -6.47 -16.47 35.82
CA VAL A 103 -7.41 -15.80 34.91
C VAL A 103 -6.71 -14.57 34.34
N TYR A 104 -6.54 -14.54 33.04
CA TYR A 104 -6.00 -13.38 32.35
C TYR A 104 -7.15 -12.39 32.08
N LEU A 105 -7.08 -11.20 32.67
CA LEU A 105 -7.86 -10.06 32.23
C LEU A 105 -7.06 -9.37 31.11
N SER A 106 -7.53 -9.45 29.89
CA SER A 106 -6.88 -8.83 28.74
C SER A 106 -7.40 -7.40 28.54
N GLU A 107 -6.50 -6.46 28.40
CA GLU A 107 -6.75 -5.10 27.95
C GLU A 107 -6.39 -5.02 26.46
N GLU A 108 -7.35 -4.66 25.62
CA GLU A 108 -7.11 -4.48 24.18
C GLU A 108 -6.40 -3.14 23.95
N ILE A 109 -5.27 -3.19 23.28
CA ILE A 109 -4.52 -2.01 22.83
C ILE A 109 -4.76 -1.82 21.34
N ILE A 110 -5.31 -0.66 20.98
CA ILE A 110 -5.59 -0.28 19.59
C ILE A 110 -4.66 0.87 19.23
N ILE A 111 -3.87 0.71 18.17
CA ILE A 111 -3.09 1.76 17.55
C ILE A 111 -3.98 2.46 16.52
N GLU A 112 -4.01 3.79 16.51
CA GLU A 112 -4.79 4.54 15.52
C GLU A 112 -4.27 4.27 14.11
N PRO A 113 -5.14 4.06 13.12
CA PRO A 113 -4.70 3.96 11.74
C PRO A 113 -3.91 5.17 11.29
N GLY A 114 -2.82 4.95 10.57
CA GLY A 114 -1.96 6.04 10.14
C GLY A 114 -0.71 5.57 9.42
N ALA A 115 0.03 6.54 8.93
CA ALA A 115 1.34 6.34 8.32
C ALA A 115 2.41 6.61 9.38
N TYR A 116 3.08 5.57 9.86
CA TYR A 116 4.05 5.63 10.95
C TYR A 116 5.47 5.33 10.46
N GLU A 117 6.40 6.16 10.86
CA GLU A 117 7.80 5.78 10.96
C GLU A 117 7.99 4.84 12.16
N PHE A 118 9.00 3.96 12.12
CA PHE A 118 9.23 3.00 13.20
C PHE A 118 9.37 3.67 14.57
N GLU A 119 10.10 4.77 14.65
CA GLU A 119 10.33 5.48 15.92
C GLU A 119 9.03 6.03 16.51
N ASN A 120 8.13 6.58 15.67
CA ASN A 120 6.84 7.09 16.09
C ASN A 120 5.92 5.95 16.56
N LEU A 121 5.91 4.82 15.83
CA LEU A 121 5.13 3.65 16.21
C LEU A 121 5.60 3.06 17.54
N LYS A 122 6.90 2.95 17.73
CA LYS A 122 7.54 2.50 18.99
C LYS A 122 7.12 3.37 20.18
N GLU A 123 7.19 4.69 20.05
CA GLU A 123 6.80 5.61 21.12
C GLU A 123 5.29 5.56 21.39
N THR A 124 4.46 5.43 20.36
CA THR A 124 3.01 5.27 20.50
C THR A 124 2.66 4.01 21.30
N ILE A 125 3.30 2.88 21.00
CA ILE A 125 3.10 1.63 21.75
C ILE A 125 3.56 1.78 23.21
N LYS A 126 4.72 2.37 23.43
CA LYS A 126 5.25 2.62 24.76
C LYS A 126 4.29 3.47 25.59
N GLN A 127 3.74 4.54 25.02
CA GLN A 127 2.75 5.42 25.67
C GLN A 127 1.45 4.67 25.99
N LYS A 128 0.85 4.00 24.99
CA LYS A 128 -0.41 3.26 25.17
C LYS A 128 -0.30 2.11 26.17
N THR A 129 0.91 1.63 26.43
CA THR A 129 1.17 0.51 27.35
C THR A 129 1.80 0.95 28.68
N ASP A 130 1.85 2.26 28.98
CA ASP A 130 2.55 2.83 30.14
C ASP A 130 3.99 2.30 30.32
N GLY A 131 4.69 2.11 29.19
CA GLY A 131 6.04 1.58 29.17
C GLY A 131 6.17 0.08 29.45
N LYS A 132 5.06 -0.66 29.53
CA LYS A 132 5.06 -2.11 29.80
C LYS A 132 5.54 -2.92 28.59
N VAL A 133 5.39 -2.38 27.37
CA VAL A 133 5.90 -2.97 26.13
C VAL A 133 6.90 -2.01 25.53
N ILE A 134 8.15 -2.47 25.35
CA ILE A 134 9.24 -1.72 24.76
C ILE A 134 9.74 -2.49 23.54
N ILE A 135 9.75 -1.81 22.39
CA ILE A 135 10.15 -2.39 21.12
C ILE A 135 11.42 -1.68 20.63
N SER A 136 12.36 -2.44 20.11
CA SER A 136 13.58 -1.93 19.46
C SER A 136 13.94 -2.79 18.25
N VAL A 137 14.63 -2.22 17.27
CA VAL A 137 15.13 -2.96 16.10
C VAL A 137 16.61 -3.17 16.20
N ASN A 138 17.04 -4.39 15.98
CA ASN A 138 18.45 -4.70 15.79
C ASN A 138 18.84 -4.37 14.34
N THR A 139 19.60 -3.28 14.17
CA THR A 139 20.01 -2.76 12.86
C THR A 139 20.89 -3.72 12.04
N LYS A 140 21.50 -4.74 12.67
CA LYS A 140 22.35 -5.72 11.97
C LYS A 140 21.53 -6.79 11.22
N ASN A 141 20.36 -7.13 11.73
CA ASN A 141 19.53 -8.21 11.16
C ASN A 141 18.06 -7.80 10.93
N MET A 142 17.73 -6.53 11.18
CA MET A 142 16.40 -5.93 11.00
C MET A 142 15.29 -6.67 11.77
N LYS A 143 15.64 -7.39 12.83
CA LYS A 143 14.69 -8.08 13.71
C LYS A 143 14.34 -7.22 14.91
N VAL A 144 13.11 -7.37 15.34
CA VAL A 144 12.59 -6.69 16.53
C VAL A 144 13.00 -7.43 17.78
N ASN A 145 13.48 -6.69 18.78
CA ASN A 145 13.57 -7.11 20.17
C ASN A 145 12.42 -6.44 20.93
N MET A 146 11.64 -7.23 21.62
CA MET A 146 10.53 -6.77 22.46
C MET A 146 10.81 -7.14 23.91
N HIS A 147 10.72 -6.17 24.81
CA HIS A 147 10.67 -6.39 26.25
C HIS A 147 9.28 -6.10 26.75
N ASN A 148 8.65 -7.06 27.41
CA ASN A 148 7.32 -6.89 27.97
C ASN A 148 7.30 -7.17 29.46
N GLY A 149 6.79 -6.22 30.23
CA GLY A 149 6.62 -6.33 31.68
C GLY A 149 5.43 -7.18 32.12
N ARG A 150 4.54 -7.54 31.19
CA ARG A 150 3.34 -8.37 31.35
C ARG A 150 3.19 -9.26 30.12
N PRO A 151 2.42 -10.37 30.21
CA PRO A 151 2.11 -11.17 29.01
C PRO A 151 1.41 -10.32 27.95
N VAL A 152 1.82 -10.52 26.68
CA VAL A 152 1.26 -9.82 25.53
C VAL A 152 0.71 -10.85 24.56
N ASP A 153 -0.55 -10.70 24.18
CA ASP A 153 -1.22 -11.59 23.26
C ASP A 153 -1.33 -10.92 21.88
N PHE A 154 -0.62 -11.48 20.90
CA PHE A 154 -0.69 -11.12 19.50
C PHE A 154 -1.54 -12.10 18.69
N ASP A 155 -2.14 -13.13 19.29
CA ASP A 155 -3.06 -14.06 18.62
C ASP A 155 -4.49 -13.50 18.63
N VAL A 156 -4.61 -12.28 18.15
CA VAL A 156 -5.87 -11.56 18.03
C VAL A 156 -6.18 -11.25 16.58
N GLN A 157 -7.44 -11.02 16.27
CA GLN A 157 -7.83 -10.53 14.97
C GLN A 157 -7.22 -9.13 14.75
N ASP A 158 -6.83 -8.82 13.50
CA ASP A 158 -6.22 -7.53 13.12
C ASP A 158 -4.93 -7.20 13.91
N SER A 159 -4.14 -8.24 14.21
CA SER A 159 -2.93 -8.12 15.02
C SER A 159 -1.82 -7.34 14.32
N ILE A 160 -1.14 -6.47 15.10
CA ILE A 160 0.06 -5.74 14.66
C ILE A 160 1.34 -6.61 14.61
N ALA A 161 1.26 -7.88 15.00
CA ALA A 161 2.41 -8.79 15.06
C ALA A 161 3.21 -8.85 13.76
N ASP A 162 2.50 -8.90 12.62
CA ASP A 162 3.10 -9.04 11.29
C ASP A 162 4.00 -7.84 10.94
N VAL A 163 3.61 -6.63 11.36
CA VAL A 163 4.42 -5.41 11.16
C VAL A 163 5.78 -5.53 11.86
N PHE A 164 5.82 -6.16 13.04
CA PHE A 164 7.04 -6.36 13.81
C PHE A 164 7.77 -7.67 13.48
N GLY A 165 7.26 -8.47 12.54
CA GLY A 165 7.79 -9.78 12.22
C GLY A 165 7.67 -10.78 13.38
N LEU A 166 6.77 -10.51 14.34
CA LEU A 166 6.45 -11.39 15.45
C LEU A 166 5.46 -12.48 15.02
N GLU A 167 5.47 -13.61 15.71
CA GLU A 167 4.47 -14.66 15.51
C GLU A 167 3.18 -14.28 16.26
N ARG A 168 2.03 -14.64 15.70
CA ARG A 168 0.73 -14.51 16.37
C ARG A 168 0.61 -15.57 17.46
N LYS A 169 0.94 -15.18 18.68
CA LYS A 169 0.88 -16.02 19.90
C LYS A 169 0.96 -15.14 21.13
N ILE A 170 0.75 -15.76 22.29
CA ILE A 170 0.99 -15.13 23.59
C ILE A 170 2.49 -15.15 23.88
N TYR A 171 3.03 -14.00 24.23
CA TYR A 171 4.40 -13.82 24.72
C TYR A 171 4.35 -13.58 26.22
N GLU A 172 4.91 -14.50 26.99
CA GLU A 172 5.05 -14.37 28.43
C GLU A 172 5.94 -13.17 28.79
N LYS A 173 5.88 -12.71 30.03
CA LYS A 173 6.74 -11.62 30.50
C LYS A 173 8.23 -11.92 30.25
N GLY A 174 8.95 -10.97 29.63
CA GLY A 174 10.38 -11.12 29.38
C GLY A 174 10.87 -10.46 28.09
N ASP A 175 12.01 -10.97 27.62
CA ASP A 175 12.66 -10.50 26.39
C ASP A 175 12.42 -11.48 25.26
N HIS A 176 11.95 -10.96 24.13
CA HIS A 176 11.61 -11.74 22.94
C HIS A 176 12.24 -11.16 21.70
N LYS A 177 12.46 -12.02 20.70
CA LYS A 177 12.97 -11.63 19.39
C LYS A 177 11.98 -12.06 18.32
N SER A 178 11.80 -11.20 17.32
CA SER A 178 10.95 -11.55 16.18
C SER A 178 11.57 -12.69 15.36
N LYS A 179 10.71 -13.47 14.74
CA LYS A 179 11.10 -14.54 13.82
C LYS A 179 11.54 -13.96 12.49
N ASN A 180 10.74 -13.02 11.97
CA ASN A 180 10.96 -12.34 10.70
C ASN A 180 11.56 -10.95 10.92
N ILE A 181 11.98 -10.32 9.84
CA ILE A 181 12.38 -8.90 9.84
C ILE A 181 11.15 -8.00 10.02
N ILE A 182 11.37 -6.79 10.48
CA ILE A 182 10.32 -5.78 10.55
C ILE A 182 9.83 -5.40 9.15
N GLN A 183 8.52 -5.23 8.99
CA GLN A 183 7.87 -4.81 7.76
C GLN A 183 7.05 -3.54 8.01
N ILE A 184 7.74 -2.41 8.08
CA ILE A 184 7.07 -1.12 8.30
C ILE A 184 6.40 -0.58 7.02
N THR A 185 6.90 -0.97 5.85
CA THR A 185 6.31 -0.62 4.55
C THR A 185 5.23 -1.65 4.23
N PRO A 186 3.99 -1.24 3.90
CA PRO A 186 2.87 -2.16 3.74
C PRO A 186 2.95 -3.04 2.49
N PHE A 187 3.70 -2.60 1.47
CA PHE A 187 3.93 -3.30 0.20
C PHE A 187 5.27 -2.84 -0.40
N GLU A 188 5.82 -3.63 -1.34
CA GLU A 188 7.12 -3.35 -1.94
C GLU A 188 7.04 -2.48 -3.20
N THR A 189 5.97 -2.63 -3.97
CA THR A 189 5.82 -1.98 -5.27
C THR A 189 4.44 -1.34 -5.44
N VAL A 190 4.43 -0.24 -6.16
CA VAL A 190 3.23 0.46 -6.62
C VAL A 190 3.16 0.33 -8.13
N ASN A 191 2.08 -0.22 -8.65
CA ASN A 191 1.86 -0.45 -10.07
C ASN A 191 0.79 0.53 -10.58
N LEU A 192 1.17 1.37 -11.53
CA LEU A 192 0.24 2.20 -12.30
C LEU A 192 -0.26 1.40 -13.49
N HIS A 193 -1.53 1.06 -13.50
CA HIS A 193 -2.22 0.34 -14.56
C HIS A 193 -2.88 1.31 -15.54
N CYS A 194 -2.99 0.90 -16.80
CA CYS A 194 -3.68 1.67 -17.85
C CYS A 194 -4.42 0.69 -18.76
N ASN A 195 -5.72 0.92 -18.99
CA ASN A 195 -6.58 0.04 -19.78
C ASN A 195 -6.22 -0.03 -21.29
N CYS A 196 -5.59 1.00 -21.82
CA CYS A 196 -5.38 1.14 -23.27
C CYS A 196 -4.08 0.53 -23.78
N ILE A 197 -3.29 -0.17 -22.94
CA ILE A 197 -1.99 -0.72 -23.34
C ILE A 197 -1.95 -2.25 -23.32
N GLU A 198 -1.19 -2.80 -24.28
CA GLU A 198 -0.67 -4.15 -24.17
C GLU A 198 0.54 -4.11 -23.25
N GLY A 199 0.36 -4.53 -21.97
CA GLY A 199 1.41 -4.52 -20.96
C GLY A 199 2.52 -5.52 -21.27
N TYR A 200 3.06 -6.12 -20.23
CA TYR A 200 4.06 -7.19 -20.33
C TYR A 200 3.59 -8.44 -19.56
N LEU A 201 4.35 -9.51 -19.65
CA LEU A 201 4.07 -10.69 -18.87
C LEU A 201 4.68 -10.54 -17.46
N GLN A 202 3.84 -10.52 -16.44
CA GLN A 202 4.27 -10.65 -15.05
C GLN A 202 3.99 -12.06 -14.55
N ASN A 203 5.03 -12.78 -14.16
CA ASN A 203 4.91 -14.19 -13.76
C ASN A 203 4.19 -15.07 -14.82
N GLY A 204 4.43 -14.80 -16.12
CA GLY A 204 3.83 -15.51 -17.24
C GLY A 204 2.37 -15.12 -17.56
N LYS A 205 1.79 -14.13 -16.90
CA LYS A 205 0.44 -13.62 -17.14
C LYS A 205 0.48 -12.22 -17.77
N PRO A 206 -0.38 -11.95 -18.76
CA PRO A 206 -0.52 -10.60 -19.31
C PRO A 206 -0.95 -9.61 -18.22
N THR A 207 -0.39 -8.41 -18.26
CA THR A 207 -0.73 -7.31 -17.35
C THR A 207 -0.83 -6.00 -18.12
N ASP A 208 -1.65 -5.07 -17.63
CA ASP A 208 -1.84 -3.72 -18.13
C ASP A 208 -1.02 -2.67 -17.34
N ILE A 209 0.07 -3.10 -16.68
CA ILE A 209 0.93 -2.23 -15.90
C ILE A 209 1.73 -1.32 -16.86
N LEU A 210 1.49 -0.02 -16.74
CA LEU A 210 2.22 1.02 -17.47
C LEU A 210 3.57 1.30 -16.83
N TYR A 211 3.59 1.45 -15.50
CA TYR A 211 4.81 1.75 -14.75
C TYR A 211 4.75 1.17 -13.33
N THR A 212 5.92 0.82 -12.79
CA THR A 212 6.09 0.34 -11.41
C THR A 212 7.09 1.24 -10.69
N PHE A 213 6.73 1.71 -9.50
CA PHE A 213 7.62 2.50 -8.63
C PHE A 213 7.56 1.99 -7.18
N ARG A 214 8.34 2.59 -6.28
CA ARG A 214 8.42 2.21 -4.87
C ARG A 214 8.22 3.41 -3.97
N LEU A 215 7.77 3.14 -2.72
CA LEU A 215 7.73 4.14 -1.66
C LEU A 215 9.15 4.32 -1.07
N ASN A 216 10.05 4.97 -1.83
CA ASN A 216 11.48 5.09 -1.53
C ASN A 216 11.83 6.32 -0.69
N VAL A 217 10.84 7.00 -0.13
CA VAL A 217 10.99 8.18 0.73
C VAL A 217 10.22 7.98 2.04
N PRO A 218 10.61 8.65 3.14
CA PRO A 218 9.85 8.62 4.37
C PRO A 218 8.40 9.10 4.20
N VAL A 219 7.56 8.76 5.17
CA VAL A 219 6.15 9.21 5.21
C VAL A 219 6.09 10.75 5.22
N GLY A 220 5.14 11.30 4.44
CA GLY A 220 4.93 12.75 4.29
C GLY A 220 5.88 13.42 3.29
N TYR A 221 6.85 12.69 2.72
CA TYR A 221 7.72 13.20 1.67
C TYR A 221 7.20 12.90 0.27
N LYS A 222 7.59 13.74 -0.68
CA LYS A 222 7.14 13.62 -2.06
C LYS A 222 8.04 12.65 -2.84
N ILE A 223 7.43 11.62 -3.42
CA ILE A 223 8.03 10.74 -4.41
C ILE A 223 8.04 11.48 -5.74
N ASN A 224 9.17 11.52 -6.40
CA ASN A 224 9.30 12.04 -7.76
C ASN A 224 10.03 11.00 -8.59
N GLU A 225 9.31 10.41 -9.53
CA GLU A 225 9.83 9.42 -10.47
C GLU A 225 10.02 10.06 -11.84
N THR A 226 11.21 9.95 -12.37
CA THR A 226 11.53 10.33 -13.74
C THR A 226 12.37 9.20 -14.34
N PRO A 227 11.76 8.30 -15.13
CA PRO A 227 12.50 7.20 -15.73
C PRO A 227 13.69 7.70 -16.55
N GLN A 228 14.87 7.13 -16.34
CA GLN A 228 16.05 7.43 -17.16
C GLN A 228 15.81 7.08 -18.64
N HIS A 229 15.04 6.01 -18.87
CA HIS A 229 14.60 5.58 -20.19
C HIS A 229 13.10 5.31 -20.12
N VAL A 230 12.33 6.01 -20.93
CA VAL A 230 10.89 5.79 -21.05
C VAL A 230 10.64 4.41 -21.68
N MET A 231 9.98 3.54 -20.92
CA MET A 231 9.56 2.22 -21.40
C MET A 231 8.20 2.34 -22.08
N TYR A 232 8.21 2.29 -23.40
CA TYR A 232 6.99 2.39 -24.20
C TYR A 232 6.25 1.06 -24.24
N LYS A 233 4.94 1.11 -24.07
CA LYS A 233 3.99 -0.01 -24.18
C LYS A 233 3.13 0.21 -25.41
N LYS A 234 2.87 -0.86 -26.16
CA LYS A 234 2.00 -0.79 -27.34
C LYS A 234 0.58 -0.45 -26.90
N VAL A 235 -0.05 0.48 -27.61
CA VAL A 235 -1.46 0.81 -27.43
C VAL A 235 -2.31 -0.23 -28.16
N LEU A 236 -3.40 -0.70 -27.50
CA LEU A 236 -4.27 -1.74 -28.03
C LEU A 236 -5.22 -1.22 -29.09
N ASP A 237 -5.75 -0.01 -28.89
CA ASP A 237 -6.81 0.56 -29.70
C ASP A 237 -6.28 1.54 -30.74
N GLU A 238 -6.89 1.55 -31.93
CA GLU A 238 -6.63 2.57 -32.96
C GLU A 238 -7.24 3.92 -32.62
N ARG A 239 -8.18 3.95 -31.65
CA ARG A 239 -8.84 5.15 -31.18
C ARG A 239 -8.93 5.18 -29.67
N ILE A 240 -8.45 6.25 -29.06
CA ILE A 240 -8.48 6.47 -27.63
C ILE A 240 -9.51 7.55 -27.32
N ASP A 241 -10.65 7.16 -26.76
CA ASP A 241 -11.72 8.04 -26.29
C ASP A 241 -11.63 8.35 -24.80
N TYR A 242 -11.02 7.43 -24.03
CA TYR A 242 -10.77 7.57 -22.60
C TYR A 242 -9.57 6.72 -22.19
N MET A 243 -8.99 7.05 -21.05
CA MET A 243 -7.98 6.26 -20.35
C MET A 243 -8.43 6.00 -18.92
N ASP A 244 -8.44 4.74 -18.52
CA ASP A 244 -8.67 4.34 -17.14
C ASP A 244 -7.33 4.04 -16.49
N PHE A 245 -7.07 4.66 -15.36
CA PHE A 245 -5.88 4.38 -14.58
C PHE A 245 -6.27 3.80 -13.23
N CYS A 246 -5.49 2.81 -12.76
CA CYS A 246 -5.64 2.24 -11.45
C CYS A 246 -4.27 2.05 -10.81
N VAL A 247 -4.17 2.32 -9.50
CA VAL A 247 -2.93 2.14 -8.73
C VAL A 247 -3.10 0.98 -7.77
N LYS A 248 -2.21 -0.04 -7.90
CA LYS A 248 -2.28 -1.28 -7.11
C LYS A 248 -0.92 -1.67 -6.55
N ASP A 249 -0.95 -2.43 -5.46
CA ASP A 249 0.24 -3.11 -4.93
C ASP A 249 0.62 -4.35 -5.76
N GLU A 250 1.67 -5.05 -5.38
CA GLU A 250 2.11 -6.30 -6.02
C GLU A 250 1.11 -7.46 -5.90
N ASN A 251 0.15 -7.37 -4.95
CA ASN A 251 -0.89 -8.37 -4.72
C ASN A 251 -2.18 -8.06 -5.47
N GLY A 252 -2.25 -6.89 -6.14
CA GLY A 252 -3.41 -6.43 -6.89
C GLY A 252 -4.43 -5.65 -6.06
N ASN A 253 -4.12 -5.30 -4.80
CA ASN A 253 -4.97 -4.44 -3.98
C ASN A 253 -4.81 -2.98 -4.39
N GLU A 254 -5.91 -2.24 -4.46
CA GLU A 254 -5.88 -0.81 -4.74
C GLU A 254 -5.20 -0.03 -3.60
N ILE A 255 -4.37 0.95 -3.97
CA ILE A 255 -3.62 1.79 -3.04
C ILE A 255 -4.31 3.15 -2.92
N ASP A 256 -4.67 3.54 -1.70
CA ASP A 256 -5.14 4.87 -1.36
C ASP A 256 -3.99 5.72 -0.82
N PHE A 257 -3.74 6.86 -1.43
CA PHE A 257 -2.79 7.86 -0.95
C PHE A 257 -3.45 8.88 0.01
N ASN A 258 -4.56 8.52 0.66
CA ASN A 258 -5.27 9.33 1.65
C ASN A 258 -5.65 10.73 1.14
N GLY A 259 -6.19 10.79 -0.08
CA GLY A 259 -6.62 12.02 -0.72
C GLY A 259 -5.50 12.84 -1.36
N GLU A 260 -4.23 12.38 -1.28
CA GLU A 260 -3.13 13.01 -1.99
C GLU A 260 -3.22 12.77 -3.50
N LYS A 261 -2.79 13.76 -4.27
CA LYS A 261 -2.87 13.71 -5.72
C LYS A 261 -1.68 12.98 -6.31
N LEU A 262 -1.95 11.98 -7.14
CA LEU A 262 -0.97 11.35 -8.01
C LEU A 262 -0.94 12.12 -9.34
N CYS A 263 0.14 12.84 -9.60
CA CYS A 263 0.33 13.60 -10.84
C CYS A 263 1.33 12.88 -11.74
N PHE A 264 1.01 12.70 -13.02
CA PHE A 264 1.93 12.07 -13.96
C PHE A 264 1.74 12.59 -15.37
N THR A 265 2.82 12.51 -16.13
CA THR A 265 2.86 12.88 -17.56
C THR A 265 3.14 11.64 -18.37
N LEU A 266 2.31 11.40 -19.37
CA LEU A 266 2.50 10.34 -20.35
C LEU A 266 2.95 10.92 -21.69
N GLU A 267 3.71 10.13 -22.39
CA GLU A 267 4.13 10.39 -23.75
C GLU A 267 3.59 9.31 -24.67
N LEU A 268 2.80 9.74 -25.66
CA LEU A 268 2.29 8.88 -26.71
C LEU A 268 3.08 9.14 -27.99
N LYS A 269 3.64 8.08 -28.55
CA LYS A 269 4.30 8.05 -29.86
C LYS A 269 3.44 7.29 -30.85
N ASN A 270 3.30 7.88 -32.03
CA ASN A 270 2.58 7.30 -33.15
C ASN A 270 3.57 6.80 -34.20
#